data_71fd38b96033cb3f451b16f2b3c30d50
#
_entry.id   71fd38b96033cb3f451b16f2b3c30d50
#
_cell.length_a   1.000
_cell.length_b   1.000
_cell.length_c   1.000
_cell.angle_alpha   90.00
_cell.angle_beta   90.00
_cell.angle_gamma   90.00
#
_symmetry.space_group_name_H-M   'P 1'
#
loop_
_entity.id
_entity.type
_entity.pdbx_description
1 polymer ?
#
loop_
_entity_poly.entity_id
_entity_poly.type
_entity_poly.pdbx_seq_one_letter_code
_entity_poly.pdbx_strand_id
1 'polypeptide(L)'
;MLNDLFQKKRPIAFFVFVSVLFYGTLCLHAQTRTLRVAEGFTFDVPEDYLREREDIPSFWAGTTDDVAAFLSQQVKKGKVEVIGTSAGGRPIHAVFYGKARQGEGTSTFSGALGFRDVQAYRGPDHEMTVYVGMSAVHGFETEGITGTINLISVLETGKDLRGKEWSEITEQAAKIDRLILIPIVNPDGRGRIPLRMVQHRGTDHTVLEYLNCGGYPDGTIIGWPQCKEYIPFDFSRPVFPGGYSNDAGVNLMHDDFFGNKQPETQALFDLAERERPDLMINMHTGATHMFLIRPFCEPVLSPAFDSLYRYVHRRLTKENLRATQDVEAVDPAQATVGGYNLDTALNLHSGALSVTVESPSHAFDRISGGVAVLHTPEMLLDAQLFCHLEAIRFLAETGGRSKWTPSRR
;
A
#
# COMPACT_ATOMS: atom_id res chain seq x y z
N MET A 1 59.38 66.84 -33.54
CA MET A 1 59.57 67.14 -34.98
C MET A 1 58.68 66.22 -35.74
N LEU A 2 57.64 66.82 -36.12
CA LEU A 2 57.24 67.02 -37.52
C LEU A 2 56.89 65.74 -38.22
N ASN A 3 55.68 65.61 -38.39
CA ASN A 3 54.85 65.96 -39.55
C ASN A 3 54.59 64.77 -40.48
N ASP A 4 53.34 64.56 -40.57
CA ASP A 4 52.53 64.51 -41.77
C ASP A 4 52.84 63.44 -42.84
N LEU A 5 51.82 62.67 -43.06
CA LEU A 5 51.21 62.66 -44.45
C LEU A 5 49.93 61.80 -44.53
N PHE A 6 48.91 62.56 -44.72
CA PHE A 6 47.71 62.14 -45.46
C PHE A 6 47.77 60.85 -46.25
N GLN A 7 46.74 59.92 -46.02
CA GLN A 7 45.93 59.78 -47.22
C GLN A 7 44.82 58.72 -47.15
N LYS A 8 43.74 59.12 -47.69
CA LYS A 8 42.66 58.42 -48.38
C LYS A 8 41.78 57.44 -47.60
N LYS A 9 40.64 58.02 -47.22
CA LYS A 9 39.42 57.31 -46.93
C LYS A 9 38.91 56.59 -48.20
N ARG A 10 38.67 55.30 -48.06
CA ARG A 10 37.70 54.57 -48.89
C ARG A 10 36.51 54.19 -48.02
N PRO A 11 35.25 54.31 -48.47
CA PRO A 11 34.09 53.91 -47.67
C PRO A 11 33.97 52.39 -47.72
N ILE A 12 34.13 51.78 -46.52
CA ILE A 12 33.75 50.39 -46.31
C ILE A 12 32.24 50.41 -46.05
N ALA A 13 31.46 49.90 -47.00
CA ALA A 13 30.04 49.63 -46.79
C ALA A 13 29.90 48.53 -45.72
N PHE A 14 29.43 48.91 -44.54
CA PHE A 14 29.05 48.00 -43.51
C PHE A 14 27.68 47.43 -43.87
N PHE A 15 27.64 46.18 -44.39
CA PHE A 15 26.43 45.39 -44.44
C PHE A 15 26.12 44.91 -43.04
N VAL A 16 25.16 45.58 -42.36
CA VAL A 16 24.58 45.09 -41.13
C VAL A 16 23.61 43.96 -41.48
N PHE A 17 24.05 42.73 -41.33
CA PHE A 17 23.16 41.56 -41.32
C PHE A 17 22.38 41.59 -40.01
N VAL A 18 21.15 42.07 -40.04
CA VAL A 18 20.20 41.91 -38.94
C VAL A 18 19.68 40.50 -39.03
N SER A 19 20.33 39.59 -38.30
CA SER A 19 19.77 38.24 -38.06
C SER A 19 18.62 38.40 -37.06
N VAL A 20 17.41 38.47 -37.55
CA VAL A 20 16.20 38.33 -36.74
C VAL A 20 16.13 36.86 -36.32
N LEU A 21 16.67 36.57 -35.12
CA LEU A 21 16.41 35.34 -34.41
C LEU A 21 14.94 35.34 -33.99
N PHE A 22 14.10 34.70 -34.79
CA PHE A 22 12.79 34.25 -34.33
C PHE A 22 13.03 33.21 -33.22
N TYR A 23 13.01 33.65 -31.98
CA TYR A 23 12.71 32.76 -30.86
C TYR A 23 11.23 32.41 -30.98
N GLY A 24 10.94 31.40 -31.76
CA GLY A 24 9.69 30.67 -31.65
C GLY A 24 9.72 29.98 -30.30
N THR A 25 9.07 30.56 -29.30
CA THR A 25 8.65 29.84 -28.11
C THR A 25 7.74 28.73 -28.60
N LEU A 26 8.31 27.54 -28.81
CA LEU A 26 7.55 26.30 -28.84
C LEU A 26 6.97 26.19 -27.43
N CYS A 27 5.76 26.69 -27.24
CA CYS A 27 4.90 26.21 -26.16
C CYS A 27 4.69 24.72 -26.47
N LEU A 28 5.54 23.88 -25.91
CA LEU A 28 5.24 22.48 -25.74
C LEU A 28 3.98 22.45 -24.88
N HIS A 29 2.81 22.38 -25.53
CA HIS A 29 1.61 22.02 -24.83
C HIS A 29 1.88 20.62 -24.31
N ALA A 30 2.02 20.49 -23.00
CA ALA A 30 2.08 19.18 -22.37
C ALA A 30 0.83 18.42 -22.85
N GLN A 31 1.04 17.29 -23.50
CA GLN A 31 -0.08 16.44 -23.85
C GLN A 31 -0.75 16.02 -22.57
N THR A 32 -2.05 16.12 -22.50
CA THR A 32 -2.84 15.71 -21.35
C THR A 32 -3.66 14.47 -21.71
N ARG A 33 -3.81 13.60 -20.74
CA ARG A 33 -4.68 12.43 -20.85
C ARG A 33 -5.86 12.60 -19.93
N THR A 34 -7.07 12.49 -20.48
CA THR A 34 -8.29 12.55 -19.68
C THR A 34 -8.51 11.20 -19.00
N LEU A 35 -8.58 11.22 -17.68
CA LEU A 35 -8.92 10.07 -16.86
C LEU A 35 -10.35 10.20 -16.35
N ARG A 36 -11.15 9.15 -16.53
CA ARG A 36 -12.48 9.04 -15.93
C ARG A 36 -12.32 8.39 -14.55
N VAL A 37 -12.85 9.04 -13.54
CA VAL A 37 -12.73 8.61 -12.15
C VAL A 37 -14.08 8.13 -11.64
N ALA A 38 -14.90 9.02 -11.15
CA ALA A 38 -16.24 8.71 -10.67
C ALA A 38 -17.29 9.05 -11.73
N GLU A 39 -18.53 8.65 -11.55
CA GLU A 39 -19.61 8.97 -12.46
C GLU A 39 -19.74 10.50 -12.64
N GLY A 40 -19.61 10.96 -13.88
CA GLY A 40 -19.68 12.36 -14.26
C GLY A 40 -18.41 13.18 -14.06
N PHE A 41 -17.33 12.62 -13.52
CA PHE A 41 -16.07 13.32 -13.34
C PHE A 41 -14.98 12.81 -14.28
N THR A 42 -14.26 13.75 -14.89
CA THR A 42 -13.06 13.49 -15.69
C THR A 42 -11.96 14.44 -15.26
N PHE A 43 -10.72 14.00 -15.32
CA PHE A 43 -9.54 14.76 -14.93
C PHE A 43 -8.50 14.70 -16.02
N ASP A 44 -7.92 15.86 -16.33
CA ASP A 44 -6.84 16.00 -17.29
C ASP A 44 -5.50 15.96 -16.55
N VAL A 45 -4.72 14.94 -16.84
CA VAL A 45 -3.42 14.72 -16.19
C VAL A 45 -2.32 14.89 -17.24
N PRO A 46 -1.26 15.66 -16.96
CA PRO A 46 -0.13 15.78 -17.86
C PRO A 46 0.43 14.38 -18.21
N GLU A 47 0.66 14.12 -19.49
CA GLU A 47 1.07 12.79 -19.94
C GLU A 47 2.44 12.38 -19.35
N ASP A 48 3.29 13.35 -19.08
CA ASP A 48 4.57 13.10 -18.38
C ASP A 48 4.41 12.50 -16.99
N TYR A 49 3.30 12.77 -16.29
CA TYR A 49 2.99 12.17 -15.01
C TYR A 49 2.53 10.70 -15.14
N LEU A 50 1.96 10.35 -16.29
CA LEU A 50 1.41 9.02 -16.53
C LEU A 50 2.39 8.09 -17.25
N ARG A 51 3.46 8.66 -17.84
CA ARG A 51 4.41 7.87 -18.61
C ARG A 51 5.44 7.22 -17.71
N GLU A 52 5.54 5.89 -17.78
CA GLU A 52 6.66 5.17 -17.20
C GLU A 52 7.92 5.46 -18.00
N ARG A 53 9.02 5.79 -17.31
CA ARG A 53 10.31 6.14 -17.94
C ARG A 53 11.38 5.07 -17.71
N GLU A 54 11.06 4.03 -16.96
CA GLU A 54 12.00 3.01 -16.57
C GLU A 54 11.42 1.62 -16.78
N ASP A 55 12.33 0.66 -16.92
CA ASP A 55 11.95 -0.74 -16.95
C ASP A 55 11.46 -1.19 -15.57
N ILE A 56 10.23 -1.64 -15.51
CA ILE A 56 9.63 -2.20 -14.30
C ILE A 56 10.16 -3.64 -14.15
N PRO A 57 10.74 -4.01 -13.00
CA PRO A 57 11.18 -5.38 -12.77
C PRO A 57 10.04 -6.37 -12.96
N SER A 58 10.30 -7.51 -13.62
CA SER A 58 9.27 -8.51 -13.95
C SER A 58 8.56 -9.11 -12.74
N PHE A 59 9.15 -9.03 -11.56
CA PHE A 59 8.54 -9.46 -10.31
C PHE A 59 7.65 -8.39 -9.66
N TRP A 60 7.64 -7.16 -10.20
CA TRP A 60 6.87 -6.05 -9.64
C TRP A 60 5.48 -6.00 -10.30
N ALA A 61 4.56 -6.80 -9.79
CA ALA A 61 3.18 -6.84 -10.25
C ALA A 61 2.35 -5.82 -9.44
N GLY A 62 2.22 -4.61 -9.94
CA GLY A 62 1.62 -3.50 -9.20
C GLY A 62 0.36 -2.89 -9.81
N THR A 63 -0.07 -3.29 -11.01
CA THR A 63 -1.29 -2.78 -11.63
C THR A 63 -2.50 -3.69 -11.38
N THR A 64 -3.70 -3.15 -11.55
CA THR A 64 -4.93 -3.96 -11.47
C THR A 64 -4.95 -5.07 -12.51
N ASP A 65 -4.41 -4.81 -13.71
CA ASP A 65 -4.38 -5.77 -14.81
C ASP A 65 -3.36 -6.88 -14.56
N ASP A 66 -2.16 -6.54 -14.04
CA ASP A 66 -1.15 -7.52 -13.66
C ASP A 66 -1.69 -8.48 -12.60
N VAL A 67 -2.35 -7.94 -11.58
CA VAL A 67 -2.97 -8.74 -10.51
C VAL A 67 -4.05 -9.66 -11.07
N ALA A 68 -4.98 -9.14 -11.89
CA ALA A 68 -6.06 -9.95 -12.48
C ALA A 68 -5.50 -11.06 -13.38
N ALA A 69 -4.51 -10.74 -14.22
CA ALA A 69 -3.84 -11.70 -15.09
C ALA A 69 -3.12 -12.79 -14.27
N PHE A 70 -2.36 -12.40 -13.23
CA PHE A 70 -1.67 -13.34 -12.36
C PHE A 70 -2.65 -14.27 -11.65
N LEU A 71 -3.70 -13.74 -11.03
CA LEU A 71 -4.68 -14.53 -10.29
C LEU A 71 -5.38 -15.54 -11.17
N SER A 72 -5.76 -15.15 -12.40
CA SER A 72 -6.44 -16.06 -13.33
C SER A 72 -5.53 -17.16 -13.90
N GLN A 73 -4.25 -16.85 -14.11
CA GLN A 73 -3.31 -17.73 -14.81
C GLN A 73 -2.48 -18.59 -13.85
N GLN A 74 -2.09 -18.07 -12.70
CA GLN A 74 -1.08 -18.69 -11.84
C GLN A 74 -1.64 -19.36 -10.59
N VAL A 75 -2.81 -18.95 -10.09
CA VAL A 75 -3.39 -19.57 -8.91
C VAL A 75 -4.06 -20.89 -9.25
N LYS A 76 -3.57 -21.99 -8.66
CA LYS A 76 -4.05 -23.38 -8.89
C LYS A 76 -4.38 -24.11 -7.59
N LYS A 77 -3.64 -23.84 -6.50
CA LYS A 77 -3.86 -24.44 -5.18
C LYS A 77 -4.84 -23.61 -4.36
N GLY A 78 -4.73 -22.27 -4.47
CA GLY A 78 -5.65 -21.34 -3.86
C GLY A 78 -6.97 -21.23 -4.61
N LYS A 79 -8.01 -20.75 -3.92
CA LYS A 79 -9.30 -20.40 -4.52
C LYS A 79 -9.39 -18.88 -4.65
N VAL A 80 -9.53 -18.38 -5.87
CA VAL A 80 -9.78 -16.96 -6.12
C VAL A 80 -11.28 -16.67 -5.99
N GLU A 81 -11.63 -15.67 -5.20
CA GLU A 81 -13.01 -15.16 -5.06
C GLU A 81 -13.03 -13.64 -5.25
N VAL A 82 -14.15 -13.15 -5.76
CA VAL A 82 -14.50 -11.72 -5.70
C VAL A 82 -15.26 -11.52 -4.39
N ILE A 83 -14.64 -10.85 -3.42
CA ILE A 83 -15.21 -10.62 -2.09
C ILE A 83 -16.11 -9.38 -2.03
N GLY A 84 -16.04 -8.53 -3.03
CA GLY A 84 -16.83 -7.32 -3.16
C GLY A 84 -16.53 -6.58 -4.46
N THR A 85 -17.22 -5.47 -4.63
CA THR A 85 -17.05 -4.56 -5.77
C THR A 85 -16.83 -3.16 -5.22
N SER A 86 -15.85 -2.43 -5.75
CA SER A 86 -15.57 -1.06 -5.32
C SER A 86 -16.66 -0.07 -5.69
N ALA A 87 -16.61 1.14 -5.16
CA ALA A 87 -17.52 2.22 -5.52
C ALA A 87 -17.51 2.52 -7.03
N GLY A 88 -16.37 2.36 -7.70
CA GLY A 88 -16.22 2.50 -9.15
C GLY A 88 -16.58 1.25 -9.97
N GLY A 89 -17.12 0.21 -9.33
CA GLY A 89 -17.60 -1.01 -10.00
C GLY A 89 -16.50 -2.03 -10.33
N ARG A 90 -15.30 -1.94 -9.73
CA ARG A 90 -14.19 -2.87 -9.96
C ARG A 90 -14.19 -4.00 -8.95
N PRO A 91 -13.88 -5.24 -9.35
CA PRO A 91 -13.87 -6.39 -8.43
C PRO A 91 -12.71 -6.29 -7.43
N ILE A 92 -13.00 -6.69 -6.18
CA ILE A 92 -12.01 -6.88 -5.12
C ILE A 92 -11.75 -8.38 -5.01
N HIS A 93 -10.54 -8.79 -5.35
CA HIS A 93 -10.16 -10.20 -5.36
C HIS A 93 -9.48 -10.60 -4.06
N ALA A 94 -9.80 -11.81 -3.59
CA ALA A 94 -9.08 -12.48 -2.52
C ALA A 94 -8.71 -13.90 -2.93
N VAL A 95 -7.56 -14.39 -2.45
CA VAL A 95 -7.09 -15.76 -2.64
C VAL A 95 -7.12 -16.50 -1.30
N PHE A 96 -7.78 -17.64 -1.30
CA PHE A 96 -8.02 -18.44 -0.10
C PHE A 96 -7.25 -19.76 -0.16
N TYR A 97 -6.48 -20.04 0.88
CA TYR A 97 -5.80 -21.30 1.10
C TYR A 97 -6.30 -21.97 2.38
N GLY A 98 -6.24 -23.29 2.42
CA GLY A 98 -6.61 -24.07 3.59
C GLY A 98 -8.11 -24.32 3.74
N LYS A 99 -8.54 -24.66 4.94
CA LYS A 99 -9.91 -25.07 5.23
C LYS A 99 -10.84 -23.88 5.35
N ALA A 100 -12.01 -23.94 4.72
CA ALA A 100 -13.07 -22.97 5.00
C ALA A 100 -13.61 -23.17 6.42
N ARG A 101 -14.01 -22.07 7.07
CA ARG A 101 -14.71 -22.14 8.33
C ARG A 101 -16.03 -22.90 8.21
N GLN A 102 -16.33 -23.66 9.24
CA GLN A 102 -17.59 -24.36 9.39
C GLN A 102 -18.31 -23.86 10.64
N GLY A 103 -19.60 -23.63 10.51
CA GLY A 103 -20.43 -23.14 11.59
C GLY A 103 -20.42 -21.62 11.73
N GLU A 104 -21.45 -21.17 12.41
CA GLU A 104 -21.72 -19.76 12.64
C GLU A 104 -21.20 -19.33 14.00
N GLY A 105 -20.57 -18.17 14.06
CA GLY A 105 -20.25 -17.44 15.27
C GLY A 105 -20.97 -16.10 15.23
N THR A 106 -20.67 -15.25 16.19
CA THR A 106 -21.15 -13.86 16.20
C THR A 106 -19.98 -12.91 16.08
N SER A 107 -20.06 -11.99 15.14
CA SER A 107 -19.08 -10.93 14.96
C SER A 107 -19.68 -9.64 15.47
N THR A 108 -19.60 -9.43 16.76
CA THR A 108 -20.07 -8.22 17.44
C THR A 108 -19.01 -7.74 18.42
N PHE A 109 -18.98 -6.44 18.67
CA PHE A 109 -18.11 -5.86 19.67
C PHE A 109 -18.23 -6.57 21.03
N SER A 110 -19.44 -6.85 21.50
CA SER A 110 -19.68 -7.55 22.74
C SER A 110 -19.16 -9.00 22.71
N GLY A 111 -19.41 -9.73 21.62
CA GLY A 111 -18.93 -11.09 21.44
C GLY A 111 -17.42 -11.15 21.28
N ALA A 112 -16.87 -10.28 20.47
CA ALA A 112 -15.44 -10.27 20.15
C ALA A 112 -14.57 -9.81 21.32
N LEU A 113 -15.00 -8.81 22.07
CA LEU A 113 -14.18 -8.12 23.06
C LEU A 113 -14.82 -8.09 24.45
N GLY A 114 -16.12 -7.85 24.54
CA GLY A 114 -16.78 -7.58 25.81
C GLY A 114 -16.82 -8.75 26.76
N PHE A 115 -17.21 -9.91 26.27
CA PHE A 115 -17.36 -11.12 27.08
C PHE A 115 -16.12 -12.03 27.07
N ARG A 116 -15.24 -11.88 26.09
CA ARG A 116 -14.06 -12.73 25.90
C ARG A 116 -14.38 -14.23 25.82
N ASP A 117 -15.59 -14.56 25.40
CA ASP A 117 -15.97 -15.93 25.11
C ASP A 117 -15.65 -16.26 23.66
N VAL A 118 -14.41 -16.64 23.41
CA VAL A 118 -13.89 -16.91 22.07
C VAL A 118 -14.65 -18.03 21.39
N GLN A 119 -15.11 -19.03 22.13
CA GLN A 119 -15.87 -20.13 21.57
C GLN A 119 -17.25 -19.68 21.08
N ALA A 120 -17.97 -18.93 21.88
CA ALA A 120 -19.28 -18.40 21.50
C ALA A 120 -19.18 -17.44 20.30
N TYR A 121 -18.18 -16.58 20.34
CA TYR A 121 -17.93 -15.61 19.29
C TYR A 121 -17.46 -16.26 17.98
N ARG A 122 -16.50 -17.16 18.02
CA ARG A 122 -15.90 -17.80 16.83
C ARG A 122 -16.60 -19.07 16.38
N GLY A 123 -17.46 -19.62 17.21
CA GLY A 123 -18.21 -20.84 16.90
C GLY A 123 -17.41 -22.13 17.11
N PRO A 124 -17.89 -23.25 16.57
CA PRO A 124 -17.35 -24.60 16.86
C PRO A 124 -15.90 -24.79 16.40
N ASP A 125 -15.45 -24.04 15.39
CA ASP A 125 -14.08 -24.07 14.87
C ASP A 125 -13.23 -22.90 15.41
N HIS A 126 -13.51 -22.48 16.65
CA HIS A 126 -12.86 -21.32 17.29
C HIS A 126 -11.33 -21.44 17.45
N GLU A 127 -10.80 -22.66 17.40
CA GLU A 127 -9.36 -22.91 17.49
C GLU A 127 -8.64 -22.80 16.14
N MET A 128 -9.37 -22.71 15.01
CA MET A 128 -8.73 -22.49 13.71
C MET A 128 -7.91 -21.22 13.71
N THR A 129 -6.68 -21.33 13.20
CA THR A 129 -5.80 -20.19 12.97
C THR A 129 -6.10 -19.59 11.59
N VAL A 130 -6.45 -18.29 11.57
CA VAL A 130 -6.82 -17.56 10.35
C VAL A 130 -5.97 -16.31 10.19
N TYR A 131 -5.23 -16.27 9.09
CA TYR A 131 -4.39 -15.16 8.68
C TYR A 131 -5.00 -14.41 7.49
N VAL A 132 -4.99 -13.08 7.53
CA VAL A 132 -5.34 -12.22 6.40
C VAL A 132 -4.18 -11.28 6.11
N GLY A 133 -3.71 -11.28 4.85
CA GLY A 133 -2.82 -10.25 4.32
C GLY A 133 -3.59 -9.39 3.32
N MET A 134 -3.57 -8.07 3.50
CA MET A 134 -4.22 -7.14 2.59
C MET A 134 -3.30 -5.97 2.26
N SER A 135 -3.50 -5.37 1.10
CA SER A 135 -2.68 -4.25 0.63
C SER A 135 -3.47 -3.29 -0.26
N ALA A 136 -2.83 -2.16 -0.56
CA ALA A 136 -3.38 -1.11 -1.41
C ALA A 136 -4.77 -0.61 -0.96
N VAL A 137 -4.93 -0.31 0.32
CA VAL A 137 -6.02 0.53 0.81
C VAL A 137 -5.91 1.93 0.22
N HIS A 138 -4.67 2.39 -0.02
CA HIS A 138 -4.35 3.54 -0.85
C HIS A 138 -3.73 3.06 -2.17
N GLY A 139 -4.28 3.53 -3.30
CA GLY A 139 -3.97 2.96 -4.61
C GLY A 139 -2.53 3.16 -5.10
N PHE A 140 -1.79 4.14 -4.56
CA PHE A 140 -0.40 4.38 -4.93
C PHE A 140 0.59 3.40 -4.25
N GLU A 141 0.19 2.75 -3.17
CA GLU A 141 1.03 1.90 -2.33
C GLU A 141 1.22 0.51 -2.94
N THR A 142 2.10 0.39 -3.92
CA THR A 142 2.26 -0.82 -4.75
C THR A 142 3.17 -1.89 -4.16
N GLU A 143 3.95 -1.55 -3.15
CA GLU A 143 4.86 -2.47 -2.45
C GLU A 143 4.10 -3.64 -1.83
N GLY A 144 3.01 -3.33 -1.14
CA GLY A 144 2.13 -4.33 -0.55
C GLY A 144 1.47 -5.23 -1.60
N ILE A 145 1.07 -4.67 -2.76
CA ILE A 145 0.54 -5.45 -3.89
C ILE A 145 1.59 -6.45 -4.37
N THR A 146 2.80 -5.94 -4.66
CA THR A 146 3.94 -6.75 -5.11
C THR A 146 4.29 -7.83 -4.09
N GLY A 147 4.33 -7.48 -2.80
CA GLY A 147 4.56 -8.43 -1.71
C GLY A 147 3.51 -9.53 -1.68
N THR A 148 2.23 -9.16 -1.74
CA THR A 148 1.11 -10.11 -1.70
C THR A 148 1.09 -11.04 -2.91
N ILE A 149 1.33 -10.54 -4.13
CA ILE A 149 1.40 -11.36 -5.35
C ILE A 149 2.58 -12.33 -5.30
N ASN A 150 3.74 -11.87 -4.85
CA ASN A 150 4.91 -12.74 -4.68
C ASN A 150 4.69 -13.79 -3.57
N LEU A 151 4.00 -13.44 -2.48
CA LEU A 151 3.60 -14.41 -1.46
C LEU A 151 2.66 -15.48 -2.04
N ILE A 152 1.68 -15.09 -2.85
CA ILE A 152 0.82 -16.04 -3.57
C ILE A 152 1.67 -16.96 -4.46
N SER A 153 2.62 -16.40 -5.23
CA SER A 153 3.55 -17.20 -6.05
C SER A 153 4.31 -18.24 -5.20
N VAL A 154 4.81 -17.83 -4.03
CA VAL A 154 5.48 -18.76 -3.10
C VAL A 154 4.55 -19.86 -2.62
N LEU A 155 3.31 -19.57 -2.26
CA LEU A 155 2.33 -20.57 -1.83
C LEU A 155 1.97 -21.54 -2.96
N GLU A 156 1.92 -21.07 -4.20
CA GLU A 156 1.63 -21.88 -5.38
C GLU A 156 2.82 -22.76 -5.81
N THR A 157 4.04 -22.21 -5.79
CA THR A 157 5.20 -22.80 -6.45
C THR A 157 6.40 -23.09 -5.55
N GLY A 158 6.45 -22.49 -4.35
CA GLY A 158 7.62 -22.47 -3.46
C GLY A 158 8.60 -21.33 -3.78
N LYS A 159 8.34 -20.55 -4.86
CA LYS A 159 9.24 -19.48 -5.35
C LYS A 159 8.48 -18.17 -5.55
N ASP A 160 9.17 -17.07 -5.31
CA ASP A 160 8.68 -15.76 -5.73
C ASP A 160 8.85 -15.54 -7.25
N LEU A 161 8.36 -14.42 -7.76
CA LEU A 161 8.43 -14.10 -9.19
C LEU A 161 9.86 -13.84 -9.71
N ARG A 162 10.86 -13.70 -8.82
CA ARG A 162 12.29 -13.66 -9.16
C ARG A 162 12.85 -15.07 -9.33
N GLY A 163 12.11 -16.11 -8.92
CA GLY A 163 12.57 -17.50 -8.85
C GLY A 163 13.33 -17.86 -7.57
N LYS A 164 13.39 -16.94 -6.58
CA LYS A 164 13.99 -17.20 -5.25
C LYS A 164 13.09 -18.14 -4.46
N GLU A 165 13.68 -19.20 -3.90
CA GLU A 165 12.96 -20.17 -3.05
C GLU A 165 12.71 -19.60 -1.64
N TRP A 166 11.52 -19.90 -1.10
CA TRP A 166 11.07 -19.46 0.21
C TRP A 166 10.49 -20.62 1.03
N SER A 167 11.34 -21.63 1.31
CA SER A 167 10.95 -22.82 2.07
C SER A 167 10.38 -22.47 3.44
N GLU A 168 10.95 -21.47 4.15
CA GLU A 168 10.42 -21.01 5.43
C GLU A 168 8.97 -20.55 5.34
N ILE A 169 8.59 -19.84 4.28
CA ILE A 169 7.20 -19.37 4.09
C ILE A 169 6.27 -20.57 3.92
N THR A 170 6.62 -21.50 3.03
CA THR A 170 5.77 -22.69 2.78
C THR A 170 5.63 -23.59 4.01
N GLU A 171 6.70 -23.75 4.79
CA GLU A 171 6.70 -24.51 6.04
C GLU A 171 5.82 -23.87 7.11
N GLN A 172 5.88 -22.54 7.29
CA GLN A 172 5.05 -21.86 8.28
C GLN A 172 3.60 -21.76 7.83
N ALA A 173 3.35 -21.48 6.54
CA ALA A 173 2.01 -21.44 5.98
C ALA A 173 1.26 -22.77 6.12
N ALA A 174 1.96 -23.91 6.00
CA ALA A 174 1.38 -25.23 6.19
C ALA A 174 0.86 -25.49 7.61
N LYS A 175 1.23 -24.68 8.59
CA LYS A 175 0.77 -24.77 9.99
C LYS A 175 -0.47 -23.92 10.27
N ILE A 176 -0.89 -23.09 9.32
CA ILE A 176 -2.05 -22.22 9.42
C ILE A 176 -3.25 -22.91 8.77
N ASP A 177 -4.38 -22.93 9.47
CA ASP A 177 -5.60 -23.56 8.95
C ASP A 177 -6.20 -22.81 7.76
N ARG A 178 -6.10 -21.47 7.76
CA ARG A 178 -6.67 -20.61 6.72
C ARG A 178 -5.80 -19.39 6.45
N LEU A 179 -5.36 -19.22 5.20
CA LEU A 179 -4.70 -17.99 4.73
C LEU A 179 -5.57 -17.31 3.68
N ILE A 180 -5.70 -15.99 3.79
CA ILE A 180 -6.49 -15.15 2.88
C ILE A 180 -5.62 -13.98 2.47
N LEU A 181 -5.50 -13.76 1.16
CA LEU A 181 -4.64 -12.70 0.61
C LEU A 181 -5.44 -11.81 -0.33
N ILE A 182 -5.44 -10.50 -0.05
CA ILE A 182 -6.18 -9.48 -0.79
C ILE A 182 -5.15 -8.51 -1.39
N PRO A 183 -4.77 -8.67 -2.66
CA PRO A 183 -3.71 -7.85 -3.26
C PRO A 183 -4.07 -6.37 -3.38
N ILE A 184 -5.34 -6.05 -3.68
CA ILE A 184 -5.80 -4.67 -3.89
C ILE A 184 -7.15 -4.50 -3.20
N VAL A 185 -7.17 -3.70 -2.12
CA VAL A 185 -8.41 -3.33 -1.42
C VAL A 185 -9.12 -2.19 -2.14
N ASN A 186 -8.35 -1.21 -2.65
CA ASN A 186 -8.86 -0.03 -3.38
C ASN A 186 -8.50 -0.12 -4.88
N PRO A 187 -9.23 -0.90 -5.68
CA PRO A 187 -8.94 -0.99 -7.11
C PRO A 187 -9.28 0.30 -7.87
N ASP A 188 -10.09 1.18 -7.31
CA ASP A 188 -10.42 2.49 -7.89
C ASP A 188 -9.20 3.41 -7.84
N GLY A 189 -8.66 3.62 -6.65
CA GLY A 189 -7.46 4.43 -6.47
C GLY A 189 -6.27 3.86 -7.24
N ARG A 190 -6.09 2.53 -7.23
CA ARG A 190 -5.02 1.88 -7.98
C ARG A 190 -5.17 2.05 -9.49
N GLY A 191 -6.36 1.92 -10.00
CA GLY A 191 -6.66 2.01 -11.45
C GLY A 191 -6.49 3.41 -12.04
N ARG A 192 -6.43 4.46 -11.22
CA ARG A 192 -6.29 5.86 -11.67
C ARG A 192 -4.86 6.28 -11.98
N ILE A 193 -3.89 5.60 -11.43
CA ILE A 193 -2.49 6.05 -11.45
C ILE A 193 -1.58 5.04 -12.14
N PRO A 194 -0.52 5.50 -12.82
CA PRO A 194 0.47 4.61 -13.42
C PRO A 194 1.34 3.94 -12.36
N LEU A 195 2.00 2.86 -12.73
CA LEU A 195 3.11 2.32 -11.97
C LEU A 195 4.36 3.08 -12.37
N ARG A 196 5.07 3.65 -11.40
CA ARG A 196 6.32 4.40 -11.62
C ARG A 196 7.34 3.95 -10.59
N MET A 197 8.60 3.84 -11.03
CA MET A 197 9.68 3.25 -10.22
C MET A 197 10.76 4.28 -9.82
N VAL A 198 11.94 4.18 -10.37
CA VAL A 198 13.16 4.81 -9.85
C VAL A 198 13.25 6.30 -10.06
N GLN A 199 12.69 6.84 -11.14
CA GLN A 199 12.81 8.25 -11.50
C GLN A 199 12.30 9.25 -10.44
N HIS A 200 11.66 8.74 -9.41
CA HIS A 200 11.14 9.54 -8.31
C HIS A 200 12.07 9.63 -7.12
N ARG A 201 13.20 8.92 -7.18
CA ARG A 201 14.15 8.91 -6.08
C ARG A 201 14.85 10.25 -5.95
N GLY A 202 14.44 10.98 -4.92
CA GLY A 202 15.08 12.23 -4.50
C GLY A 202 14.93 13.45 -5.40
N THR A 203 14.29 13.32 -6.57
CA THR A 203 14.33 14.41 -7.56
C THR A 203 13.00 15.04 -7.90
N ASP A 204 11.87 14.35 -7.69
CA ASP A 204 10.56 14.89 -8.04
C ASP A 204 9.44 14.40 -7.11
N HIS A 205 9.51 14.81 -5.86
CA HIS A 205 8.47 14.54 -4.85
C HIS A 205 7.10 15.06 -5.28
N THR A 206 7.07 16.16 -6.01
CA THR A 206 5.83 16.80 -6.45
C THR A 206 5.00 15.90 -7.34
N VAL A 207 5.64 15.18 -8.28
CA VAL A 207 4.92 14.22 -9.14
C VAL A 207 4.32 13.09 -8.31
N LEU A 208 5.06 12.56 -7.34
CA LEU A 208 4.58 11.47 -6.47
C LEU A 208 3.44 11.90 -5.59
N GLU A 209 3.57 13.05 -4.95
CA GLU A 209 2.50 13.61 -4.13
C GLU A 209 1.26 13.89 -4.97
N TYR A 210 1.44 14.39 -6.19
CA TYR A 210 0.36 14.61 -7.14
C TYR A 210 -0.34 13.30 -7.50
N LEU A 211 0.40 12.24 -7.83
CA LEU A 211 -0.17 10.94 -8.16
C LEU A 211 -0.85 10.27 -6.97
N ASN A 212 -0.30 10.43 -5.78
CA ASN A 212 -0.87 9.86 -4.56
C ASN A 212 -2.07 10.66 -4.04
N CYS A 213 -1.89 11.96 -3.85
CA CYS A 213 -2.84 12.80 -3.13
C CYS A 213 -3.64 13.76 -4.03
N GLY A 214 -3.21 13.99 -5.27
CA GLY A 214 -3.87 14.89 -6.21
C GLY A 214 -3.43 16.35 -6.10
N GLY A 215 -4.05 17.20 -6.92
CA GLY A 215 -3.75 18.62 -6.98
C GLY A 215 -4.93 19.49 -7.40
N TYR A 216 -4.83 20.78 -7.10
CA TYR A 216 -5.82 21.81 -7.42
C TYR A 216 -5.49 22.58 -8.70
N PRO A 217 -6.48 23.32 -9.30
CA PRO A 217 -6.28 24.10 -10.53
C PRO A 217 -5.21 25.18 -10.44
N ASP A 218 -4.90 25.67 -9.25
CA ASP A 218 -3.88 26.67 -9.00
C ASP A 218 -2.45 26.10 -8.95
N GLY A 219 -2.31 24.79 -9.16
CA GLY A 219 -1.04 24.06 -9.10
C GLY A 219 -0.65 23.60 -7.69
N THR A 220 -1.49 23.84 -6.68
CA THR A 220 -1.25 23.38 -5.31
C THR A 220 -1.46 21.87 -5.23
N ILE A 221 -0.51 21.14 -4.67
CA ILE A 221 -0.65 19.72 -4.34
C ILE A 221 -1.51 19.62 -3.08
N ILE A 222 -2.47 18.68 -3.09
CA ILE A 222 -3.32 18.42 -1.92
C ILE A 222 -2.46 17.93 -0.75
N GLY A 223 -1.56 16.98 -1.02
CA GLY A 223 -0.58 16.49 -0.06
C GLY A 223 -1.16 15.68 1.10
N TRP A 224 -0.27 15.08 1.85
CA TRP A 224 -0.59 14.43 3.12
C TRP A 224 -0.30 15.41 4.28
N PRO A 225 -1.13 15.57 5.30
CA PRO A 225 -2.32 14.73 5.64
C PRO A 225 -3.65 15.19 5.03
N GLN A 226 -3.70 16.25 4.25
CA GLN A 226 -4.93 16.86 3.76
C GLN A 226 -5.77 15.90 2.90
N CYS A 227 -5.14 15.06 2.08
CA CYS A 227 -5.82 14.04 1.30
C CYS A 227 -6.56 13.00 2.16
N LYS A 228 -6.14 12.82 3.40
CA LYS A 228 -6.74 11.92 4.39
C LYS A 228 -7.99 12.53 5.03
N GLU A 229 -8.10 13.85 5.09
CA GLU A 229 -9.19 14.56 5.76
C GLU A 229 -10.40 14.80 4.86
N TYR A 230 -10.24 14.59 3.55
CA TYR A 230 -11.33 14.70 2.58
C TYR A 230 -12.20 13.44 2.59
N ILE A 231 -13.23 13.41 3.46
CA ILE A 231 -14.16 12.30 3.54
C ILE A 231 -15.61 12.82 3.53
N PRO A 232 -16.34 12.66 2.43
CA PRO A 232 -15.89 12.31 1.08
C PRO A 232 -15.12 13.44 0.41
N PHE A 233 -14.20 13.08 -0.48
CA PHE A 233 -13.46 14.04 -1.27
C PHE A 233 -14.36 14.70 -2.32
N ASP A 234 -14.39 16.04 -2.36
CA ASP A 234 -15.17 16.77 -3.35
C ASP A 234 -14.45 16.82 -4.70
N PHE A 235 -14.79 15.92 -5.61
CA PHE A 235 -14.18 15.83 -6.93
C PHE A 235 -14.39 17.05 -7.83
N SER A 236 -15.26 18.00 -7.46
CA SER A 236 -15.41 19.24 -8.20
C SER A 236 -14.26 20.23 -8.00
N ARG A 237 -13.42 20.03 -6.99
CA ARG A 237 -12.38 20.96 -6.57
C ARG A 237 -10.99 20.68 -7.18
N PRO A 238 -10.48 19.44 -7.24
CA PRO A 238 -9.17 19.15 -7.78
C PRO A 238 -9.17 19.09 -9.30
N VAL A 239 -7.99 19.25 -9.89
CA VAL A 239 -7.74 18.89 -11.30
C VAL A 239 -7.56 17.39 -11.43
N PHE A 240 -7.00 16.78 -10.39
CA PHE A 240 -6.78 15.34 -10.28
C PHE A 240 -6.82 14.91 -8.82
N PRO A 241 -7.59 13.88 -8.47
CA PRO A 241 -7.81 13.50 -7.06
C PRO A 241 -6.74 12.58 -6.47
N GLY A 242 -5.75 12.15 -7.26
CA GLY A 242 -4.78 11.16 -6.83
C GLY A 242 -5.33 9.74 -6.70
N GLY A 243 -4.52 8.85 -6.17
CA GLY A 243 -4.87 7.44 -5.94
C GLY A 243 -5.28 7.12 -4.50
N TYR A 244 -5.36 8.10 -3.61
CA TYR A 244 -5.59 7.87 -2.19
C TYR A 244 -7.00 7.38 -1.88
N SER A 245 -8.02 8.08 -2.38
CA SER A 245 -9.43 7.73 -2.19
C SER A 245 -9.94 6.71 -3.21
N ASN A 246 -11.11 6.09 -2.95
CA ASN A 246 -11.86 5.35 -3.95
C ASN A 246 -12.61 6.30 -4.92
N ASP A 247 -13.43 5.77 -5.83
CA ASP A 247 -14.18 6.59 -6.81
C ASP A 247 -15.37 7.34 -6.18
N ALA A 248 -15.72 7.08 -4.94
CA ALA A 248 -16.65 7.91 -4.15
C ALA A 248 -15.94 9.04 -3.38
N GLY A 249 -14.64 9.18 -3.53
CA GLY A 249 -13.86 10.21 -2.84
C GLY A 249 -13.54 9.89 -1.39
N VAL A 250 -13.67 8.65 -0.96
CA VAL A 250 -13.47 8.24 0.44
C VAL A 250 -12.11 7.59 0.62
N ASN A 251 -11.38 8.03 1.63
CA ASN A 251 -10.21 7.33 2.14
C ASN A 251 -10.67 6.15 3.00
N LEU A 252 -10.46 4.93 2.53
CA LEU A 252 -10.94 3.71 3.19
C LEU A 252 -10.33 3.48 4.59
N MET A 253 -9.15 4.09 4.88
CA MET A 253 -8.60 4.04 6.25
C MET A 253 -9.43 4.83 7.26
N HIS A 254 -10.25 5.77 6.81
CA HIS A 254 -11.05 6.69 7.62
C HIS A 254 -12.50 6.80 7.14
N ASP A 255 -13.07 5.68 6.75
CA ASP A 255 -14.46 5.55 6.33
C ASP A 255 -15.45 5.69 7.51
N ASP A 256 -16.75 5.77 7.23
CA ASP A 256 -17.81 5.74 8.23
C ASP A 256 -18.07 4.31 8.72
N PHE A 257 -17.21 3.83 9.62
CA PHE A 257 -17.24 2.43 10.08
C PHE A 257 -18.51 2.06 10.87
N PHE A 258 -19.24 3.04 11.38
CA PHE A 258 -20.47 2.82 12.15
C PHE A 258 -21.75 3.12 11.38
N GLY A 259 -21.62 3.76 10.22
CA GLY A 259 -22.75 4.15 9.37
C GLY A 259 -22.67 3.51 7.98
N ASN A 260 -22.76 4.35 6.96
CA ASN A 260 -22.76 3.92 5.56
C ASN A 260 -21.34 3.73 5.05
N LYS A 261 -20.80 2.53 5.25
CA LYS A 261 -19.48 2.16 4.76
C LYS A 261 -19.42 2.15 3.24
N GLN A 262 -18.23 2.42 2.72
CA GLN A 262 -17.93 2.18 1.32
C GLN A 262 -18.03 0.68 1.00
N PRO A 263 -18.35 0.31 -0.24
CA PRO A 263 -18.47 -1.10 -0.62
C PRO A 263 -17.21 -1.92 -0.33
N GLU A 264 -16.02 -1.32 -0.50
CA GLU A 264 -14.73 -1.95 -0.19
C GLU A 264 -14.60 -2.25 1.30
N THR A 265 -14.92 -1.27 2.13
CA THR A 265 -14.90 -1.42 3.60
C THR A 265 -15.94 -2.46 4.04
N GLN A 266 -17.14 -2.43 3.47
CA GLN A 266 -18.17 -3.42 3.78
C GLN A 266 -17.70 -4.83 3.40
N ALA A 267 -17.05 -5.00 2.25
CA ALA A 267 -16.50 -6.30 1.84
C ALA A 267 -15.46 -6.84 2.83
N LEU A 268 -14.62 -5.98 3.40
CA LEU A 268 -13.66 -6.36 4.44
C LEU A 268 -14.35 -6.76 5.75
N PHE A 269 -15.41 -6.05 6.13
CA PHE A 269 -16.19 -6.36 7.33
C PHE A 269 -16.92 -7.69 7.15
N ASP A 270 -17.57 -7.92 6.01
CA ASP A 270 -18.25 -9.18 5.69
C ASP A 270 -17.26 -10.37 5.67
N LEU A 271 -16.07 -10.15 5.11
CA LEU A 271 -14.99 -11.14 5.14
C LEU A 271 -14.54 -11.43 6.58
N ALA A 272 -14.31 -10.39 7.37
CA ALA A 272 -13.88 -10.53 8.76
C ALA A 272 -14.95 -11.21 9.63
N GLU A 273 -16.23 -10.96 9.37
CA GLU A 273 -17.34 -11.65 10.01
C GLU A 273 -17.40 -13.13 9.61
N ARG A 274 -17.28 -13.43 8.33
CA ARG A 274 -17.30 -14.80 7.80
C ARG A 274 -16.11 -15.64 8.28
N GLU A 275 -14.91 -15.08 8.18
CA GLU A 275 -13.67 -15.82 8.43
C GLU A 275 -13.15 -15.68 9.87
N ARG A 276 -13.57 -14.64 10.59
CA ARG A 276 -13.16 -14.35 11.99
C ARG A 276 -11.66 -14.49 12.21
N PRO A 277 -10.84 -13.68 11.54
CA PRO A 277 -9.39 -13.84 11.54
C PRO A 277 -8.78 -13.63 12.93
N ASP A 278 -7.64 -14.26 13.16
CA ASP A 278 -6.81 -14.00 14.32
C ASP A 278 -5.91 -12.79 14.11
N LEU A 279 -5.28 -12.76 12.95
CA LEU A 279 -4.29 -11.76 12.56
C LEU A 279 -4.59 -11.22 11.17
N MET A 280 -4.63 -9.89 11.06
CA MET A 280 -4.73 -9.19 9.79
C MET A 280 -3.52 -8.26 9.65
N ILE A 281 -2.82 -8.36 8.52
CA ILE A 281 -1.70 -7.49 8.18
C ILE A 281 -2.13 -6.60 7.02
N ASN A 282 -2.16 -5.30 7.27
CA ASN A 282 -2.56 -4.27 6.33
C ASN A 282 -1.31 -3.52 5.85
N MET A 283 -0.86 -3.82 4.62
CA MET A 283 0.38 -3.29 4.07
C MET A 283 0.17 -1.92 3.45
N HIS A 284 0.86 -0.94 4.04
CA HIS A 284 0.92 0.45 3.60
C HIS A 284 2.34 0.84 3.22
N THR A 285 2.48 2.05 2.67
CA THR A 285 3.74 2.59 2.20
C THR A 285 3.81 4.08 2.44
N GLY A 286 4.94 4.56 2.95
CA GLY A 286 5.15 5.97 3.21
C GLY A 286 6.24 6.25 4.25
N ALA A 287 6.94 5.21 4.68
CA ALA A 287 7.98 5.28 5.69
C ALA A 287 9.40 5.24 5.11
N THR A 288 10.40 5.52 5.93
CA THR A 288 11.82 5.36 5.59
C THR A 288 12.33 3.94 5.83
N HIS A 289 11.62 3.17 6.62
CA HIS A 289 11.88 1.76 6.92
C HIS A 289 10.58 1.08 7.30
N MET A 290 10.52 -0.24 7.18
CA MET A 290 9.33 -0.98 7.53
C MET A 290 9.13 -1.03 9.05
N PHE A 291 7.92 -0.68 9.50
CA PHE A 291 7.53 -0.77 10.90
C PHE A 291 6.03 -1.06 11.07
N LEU A 292 5.70 -1.60 12.22
CA LEU A 292 4.32 -1.90 12.60
C LEU A 292 3.77 -0.76 13.46
N ILE A 293 2.58 -0.29 13.10
CA ILE A 293 1.84 0.69 13.91
C ILE A 293 1.02 -0.06 14.95
N ARG A 294 1.14 0.32 16.23
CA ARG A 294 0.34 -0.26 17.30
C ARG A 294 -1.13 0.10 17.09
N PRO A 295 -2.02 -0.89 16.90
CA PRO A 295 -3.43 -0.60 16.71
C PRO A 295 -4.10 -0.14 18.01
N PHE A 296 -5.17 0.58 17.87
CA PHE A 296 -6.12 0.81 18.95
C PHE A 296 -6.94 -0.48 19.14
N CYS A 297 -6.58 -1.30 20.10
CA CYS A 297 -7.24 -2.58 20.34
C CYS A 297 -7.47 -2.82 21.83
N GLU A 298 -8.22 -3.85 22.15
CA GLU A 298 -8.41 -4.24 23.54
C GLU A 298 -7.05 -4.53 24.20
N PRO A 299 -6.80 -4.03 25.43
CA PRO A 299 -5.51 -4.19 26.11
C PRO A 299 -5.03 -5.63 26.24
N VAL A 300 -5.95 -6.60 26.26
CA VAL A 300 -5.61 -8.03 26.32
C VAL A 300 -4.84 -8.51 25.10
N LEU A 301 -4.92 -7.81 23.96
CA LEU A 301 -4.17 -8.10 22.73
C LEU A 301 -2.77 -7.47 22.73
N SER A 302 -2.47 -6.55 23.64
CA SER A 302 -1.16 -5.87 23.66
C SER A 302 0.02 -6.84 23.72
N PRO A 303 0.02 -7.92 24.54
CA PRO A 303 1.12 -8.88 24.54
C PRO A 303 1.30 -9.62 23.21
N ALA A 304 0.19 -9.89 22.50
CA ALA A 304 0.23 -10.51 21.18
C ALA A 304 0.87 -9.55 20.16
N PHE A 305 0.46 -8.27 20.15
CA PHE A 305 1.10 -7.25 19.33
C PHE A 305 2.59 -7.10 19.65
N ASP A 306 2.97 -7.03 20.93
CA ASP A 306 4.36 -6.89 21.35
C ASP A 306 5.23 -8.05 20.85
N SER A 307 4.66 -9.25 20.87
CA SER A 307 5.32 -10.44 20.33
C SER A 307 5.47 -10.37 18.81
N LEU A 308 4.38 -10.09 18.08
CA LEU A 308 4.40 -9.92 16.63
C LEU A 308 5.44 -8.86 16.20
N TYR A 309 5.44 -7.72 16.89
CA TYR A 309 6.40 -6.65 16.65
C TYR A 309 7.85 -7.15 16.71
N ARG A 310 8.18 -7.92 17.76
CA ARG A 310 9.53 -8.49 17.91
C ARG A 310 9.88 -9.51 16.83
N TYR A 311 8.93 -10.35 16.40
CA TYR A 311 9.15 -11.32 15.32
C TYR A 311 9.56 -10.59 14.05
N VAL A 312 8.75 -9.65 13.59
CA VAL A 312 8.97 -8.93 12.34
C VAL A 312 10.24 -8.07 12.41
N HIS A 313 10.38 -7.24 13.44
CA HIS A 313 11.49 -6.30 13.52
C HIS A 313 12.86 -6.96 13.71
N ARG A 314 12.94 -8.05 14.47
CA ARG A 314 14.17 -8.83 14.59
C ARG A 314 14.59 -9.45 13.26
N ARG A 315 13.62 -9.96 12.48
CA ARG A 315 13.92 -10.52 11.16
C ARG A 315 14.41 -9.44 10.21
N LEU A 316 13.71 -8.33 10.10
CA LEU A 316 14.12 -7.22 9.24
C LEU A 316 15.53 -6.69 9.61
N THR A 317 15.82 -6.59 10.88
CA THR A 317 17.16 -6.18 11.38
C THR A 317 18.22 -7.21 10.98
N LYS A 318 17.96 -8.50 11.17
CA LYS A 318 18.87 -9.59 10.81
C LYS A 318 19.18 -9.61 9.31
N GLU A 319 18.20 -9.34 8.48
CA GLU A 319 18.32 -9.32 7.01
C GLU A 319 18.82 -7.97 6.47
N ASN A 320 19.15 -7.02 7.35
CA ASN A 320 19.58 -5.67 7.00
C ASN A 320 18.61 -4.92 6.08
N LEU A 321 17.32 -5.14 6.30
CA LEU A 321 16.23 -4.51 5.54
C LEU A 321 15.65 -3.29 6.24
N ARG A 322 16.19 -2.95 7.38
CA ARG A 322 15.89 -1.69 8.07
C ARG A 322 16.96 -0.68 7.71
N ALA A 323 16.53 0.42 7.17
CA ALA A 323 17.39 1.51 6.73
C ALA A 323 18.00 2.31 7.88
N THR A 324 17.56 2.12 9.09
CA THR A 324 18.11 2.78 10.26
C THR A 324 18.87 1.76 11.11
N GLN A 325 20.03 2.18 11.61
CA GLN A 325 20.83 1.40 12.56
C GLN A 325 20.16 1.33 13.96
N ASP A 326 18.90 1.68 14.05
CA ASP A 326 18.20 1.83 15.31
C ASP A 326 17.87 0.45 15.89
N VAL A 327 18.72 0.05 16.81
CA VAL A 327 18.53 -1.16 17.63
C VAL A 327 17.26 -1.04 18.48
N GLU A 328 16.85 0.17 18.82
CA GLU A 328 15.63 0.50 19.58
C GLU A 328 14.37 0.08 18.87
N ALA A 329 14.42 -0.03 17.58
CA ALA A 329 13.31 -0.47 16.76
C ALA A 329 12.86 -1.92 16.99
N VAL A 330 13.49 -2.64 17.91
CA VAL A 330 13.04 -3.97 18.35
C VAL A 330 12.21 -3.89 19.65
N ASP A 331 12.13 -2.72 20.25
CA ASP A 331 11.30 -2.50 21.43
C ASP A 331 9.88 -2.11 21.03
N PRO A 332 8.86 -2.96 21.30
CA PRO A 332 7.48 -2.64 20.97
C PRO A 332 6.93 -1.40 21.71
N ALA A 333 7.57 -0.95 22.79
CA ALA A 333 7.21 0.29 23.45
C ALA A 333 7.47 1.53 22.59
N GLN A 334 8.36 1.43 21.60
CA GLN A 334 8.65 2.47 20.62
C GLN A 334 7.66 2.49 19.44
N ALA A 335 6.78 1.49 19.33
CA ALA A 335 5.81 1.44 18.25
C ALA A 335 4.86 2.63 18.32
N THR A 336 4.73 3.34 17.20
CA THR A 336 3.75 4.43 17.08
C THR A 336 2.35 3.89 17.31
N VAL A 337 1.58 4.58 18.15
CA VAL A 337 0.17 4.26 18.36
C VAL A 337 -0.63 4.92 17.24
N GLY A 338 -1.34 4.10 16.45
CA GLY A 338 -2.27 4.58 15.44
C GLY A 338 -3.50 5.23 16.08
N GLY A 339 -4.13 6.12 15.31
CA GLY A 339 -5.46 6.62 15.65
C GLY A 339 -6.56 5.59 15.38
N TYR A 340 -7.82 6.00 15.56
CA TYR A 340 -8.95 5.21 15.13
C TYR A 340 -9.01 5.17 13.60
N ASN A 341 -8.86 3.99 13.04
CA ASN A 341 -8.77 3.75 11.60
C ASN A 341 -9.40 2.40 11.22
N LEU A 342 -9.27 1.98 9.96
CA LEU A 342 -9.79 0.71 9.45
C LEU A 342 -9.32 -0.48 10.29
N ASP A 343 -8.05 -0.55 10.68
CA ASP A 343 -7.52 -1.66 11.49
C ASP A 343 -8.16 -1.71 12.87
N THR A 344 -8.37 -0.55 13.49
CA THR A 344 -9.11 -0.45 14.75
C THR A 344 -10.56 -0.92 14.57
N ALA A 345 -11.21 -0.50 13.48
CA ALA A 345 -12.59 -0.86 13.21
C ALA A 345 -12.74 -2.37 12.96
N LEU A 346 -11.83 -2.98 12.20
CA LEU A 346 -11.78 -4.43 11.98
C LEU A 346 -11.52 -5.20 13.27
N ASN A 347 -10.62 -4.70 14.13
CA ASN A 347 -10.41 -5.28 15.45
C ASN A 347 -11.69 -5.27 16.30
N LEU A 348 -12.34 -4.11 16.40
CA LEU A 348 -13.57 -3.96 17.18
C LEU A 348 -14.74 -4.78 16.61
N HIS A 349 -14.80 -4.95 15.29
CA HIS A 349 -15.84 -5.72 14.63
C HIS A 349 -15.63 -7.22 14.79
N SER A 350 -14.41 -7.72 14.54
CA SER A 350 -14.13 -9.15 14.44
C SER A 350 -13.27 -9.72 15.56
N GLY A 351 -12.68 -8.87 16.39
CA GLY A 351 -11.71 -9.27 17.41
C GLY A 351 -10.35 -9.69 16.86
N ALA A 352 -10.09 -9.51 15.58
CA ALA A 352 -8.80 -9.77 14.98
C ALA A 352 -7.73 -8.79 15.50
N LEU A 353 -6.50 -9.25 15.65
CA LEU A 353 -5.37 -8.34 15.75
C LEU A 353 -5.08 -7.81 14.33
N SER A 354 -5.67 -6.67 13.98
CA SER A 354 -5.44 -6.01 12.71
C SER A 354 -4.37 -4.93 12.89
N VAL A 355 -3.34 -4.93 12.03
CA VAL A 355 -2.13 -4.12 12.19
C VAL A 355 -1.76 -3.47 10.87
N THR A 356 -1.68 -2.14 10.88
CA THR A 356 -1.07 -1.37 9.79
C THR A 356 0.45 -1.58 9.81
N VAL A 357 1.01 -1.91 8.66
CA VAL A 357 2.46 -2.01 8.44
C VAL A 357 2.86 -0.96 7.42
N GLU A 358 3.67 -0.01 7.83
CA GLU A 358 4.27 0.97 6.92
C GLU A 358 5.56 0.44 6.34
N SER A 359 5.75 0.54 5.04
CA SER A 359 6.98 0.18 4.35
C SER A 359 7.62 1.38 3.65
N PRO A 360 8.92 1.28 3.33
CA PRO A 360 9.52 2.24 2.40
C PRO A 360 8.86 2.17 1.04
N SER A 361 8.79 3.30 0.36
CA SER A 361 8.26 3.39 -1.00
C SER A 361 9.36 3.24 -2.03
N HIS A 362 9.06 2.54 -3.13
CA HIS A 362 9.88 2.54 -4.34
C HIS A 362 10.06 3.96 -4.91
N ALA A 363 9.14 4.84 -4.55
CA ALA A 363 9.04 6.18 -5.07
C ALA A 363 9.61 7.26 -4.13
N PHE A 364 10.01 6.90 -2.91
CA PHE A 364 10.51 7.85 -1.92
C PHE A 364 11.90 7.47 -1.43
N ASP A 365 12.92 8.13 -1.98
CA ASP A 365 14.19 8.24 -1.28
C ASP A 365 14.09 9.35 -0.25
N ARG A 366 13.70 9.00 0.95
CA ARG A 366 13.71 9.98 2.05
C ARG A 366 15.11 10.10 2.61
N ILE A 367 15.55 11.35 2.78
CA ILE A 367 16.71 11.66 3.60
C ILE A 367 16.25 11.64 5.05
N SER A 368 16.66 10.60 5.79
CA SER A 368 16.45 10.53 7.23
C SER A 368 17.75 10.93 7.93
N GLY A 369 17.71 12.01 8.73
CA GLY A 369 18.89 12.46 9.47
C GLY A 369 20.09 12.86 8.59
N GLY A 370 19.85 13.27 7.34
CA GLY A 370 20.91 13.66 6.40
C GLY A 370 21.53 12.49 5.62
N VAL A 371 21.03 11.28 5.80
CA VAL A 371 21.49 10.08 5.08
C VAL A 371 20.41 9.63 4.09
N ALA A 372 20.77 9.53 2.81
CA ALA A 372 19.92 8.94 1.80
C ALA A 372 19.81 7.43 2.03
N VAL A 373 18.58 6.94 2.19
CA VAL A 373 18.32 5.52 2.32
C VAL A 373 17.83 4.99 0.99
N LEU A 374 18.66 4.22 0.33
CA LEU A 374 18.34 3.59 -0.95
C LEU A 374 17.68 2.23 -0.71
N HIS A 375 16.46 2.07 -1.18
CA HIS A 375 15.78 0.80 -1.25
C HIS A 375 15.70 0.34 -2.69
N THR A 376 16.31 -0.81 -3.00
CA THR A 376 16.10 -1.43 -4.30
C THR A 376 14.76 -2.15 -4.34
N PRO A 377 14.16 -2.36 -5.52
CA PRO A 377 12.94 -3.14 -5.64
C PRO A 377 13.03 -4.52 -4.99
N GLU A 378 14.20 -5.17 -5.04
CA GLU A 378 14.46 -6.46 -4.40
C GLU A 378 14.41 -6.35 -2.87
N MET A 379 15.01 -5.31 -2.30
CA MET A 379 14.98 -5.08 -0.84
C MET A 379 13.55 -4.83 -0.36
N LEU A 380 12.78 -4.06 -1.13
CA LEU A 380 11.37 -3.79 -0.82
C LEU A 380 10.55 -5.08 -0.85
N LEU A 381 10.71 -5.91 -1.88
CA LEU A 381 10.03 -7.20 -1.96
C LEU A 381 10.45 -8.14 -0.83
N ASP A 382 11.75 -8.24 -0.54
CA ASP A 382 12.24 -9.07 0.56
C ASP A 382 11.65 -8.62 1.90
N ALA A 383 11.57 -7.33 2.16
CA ALA A 383 10.95 -6.79 3.38
C ALA A 383 9.46 -7.17 3.51
N GLN A 384 8.70 -7.08 2.41
CA GLN A 384 7.30 -7.50 2.37
C GLN A 384 7.18 -8.99 2.70
N LEU A 385 7.96 -9.84 2.04
CA LEU A 385 7.90 -11.30 2.23
C LEU A 385 8.36 -11.72 3.64
N PHE A 386 9.39 -11.08 4.20
CA PHE A 386 9.79 -11.35 5.58
C PHE A 386 8.77 -10.87 6.61
N CYS A 387 8.09 -9.75 6.36
CA CYS A 387 6.99 -9.31 7.22
C CYS A 387 5.86 -10.36 7.27
N HIS A 388 5.40 -10.81 6.10
CA HIS A 388 4.38 -11.86 6.03
C HIS A 388 4.87 -13.18 6.64
N LEU A 389 6.11 -13.60 6.37
CA LEU A 389 6.69 -14.82 6.97
C LEU A 389 6.64 -14.79 8.49
N GLU A 390 7.13 -13.71 9.08
CA GLU A 390 7.20 -13.61 10.55
C GLU A 390 5.83 -13.43 11.18
N ALA A 391 4.88 -12.78 10.50
CA ALA A 391 3.49 -12.70 10.95
C ALA A 391 2.80 -14.08 10.91
N ILE A 392 3.00 -14.86 9.85
CA ILE A 392 2.50 -16.23 9.72
C ILE A 392 3.16 -17.13 10.77
N ARG A 393 4.49 -17.03 10.97
CA ARG A 393 5.23 -17.78 11.99
C ARG A 393 4.72 -17.46 13.39
N PHE A 394 4.56 -16.19 13.72
CA PHE A 394 4.01 -15.74 14.98
C PHE A 394 2.65 -16.39 15.25
N LEU A 395 1.73 -16.35 14.27
CA LEU A 395 0.42 -16.97 14.40
C LEU A 395 0.52 -18.50 14.59
N ALA A 396 1.37 -19.17 13.80
CA ALA A 396 1.57 -20.61 13.89
C ALA A 396 2.12 -21.06 15.26
N GLU A 397 3.02 -20.29 15.83
CA GLU A 397 3.67 -20.64 17.10
C GLU A 397 2.83 -20.27 18.33
N THR A 398 1.97 -19.26 18.23
CA THR A 398 1.17 -18.76 19.36
C THR A 398 -0.26 -19.24 19.36
N GLY A 399 -0.77 -19.81 18.26
CA GLY A 399 -2.07 -20.48 18.19
C GLY A 399 -3.28 -19.55 18.12
N GLY A 400 -3.07 -18.25 17.86
CA GLY A 400 -4.13 -17.31 17.52
C GLY A 400 -4.97 -16.83 18.68
N ARG A 401 -6.11 -16.24 18.36
CA ARG A 401 -7.00 -15.52 19.28
C ARG A 401 -7.47 -16.37 20.47
N SER A 402 -7.77 -17.62 20.23
CA SER A 402 -8.21 -18.54 21.31
C SER A 402 -7.15 -18.75 22.40
N LYS A 403 -5.88 -18.53 22.08
CA LYS A 403 -4.77 -18.62 23.03
C LYS A 403 -4.37 -17.25 23.60
N TRP A 404 -4.50 -16.18 22.79
CA TRP A 404 -4.14 -14.83 23.23
C TRP A 404 -5.14 -14.24 24.23
N THR A 405 -6.41 -14.63 24.14
CA THR A 405 -7.48 -14.12 24.98
C THR A 405 -8.29 -15.28 25.58
N PRO A 406 -7.73 -15.99 26.56
CA PRO A 406 -8.45 -17.09 27.18
C PRO A 406 -9.77 -16.59 27.77
N SER A 407 -10.80 -17.42 27.62
CA SER A 407 -12.13 -17.14 28.16
C SER A 407 -12.05 -16.81 29.66
N ARG A 408 -12.86 -15.85 30.08
CA ARG A 408 -13.09 -15.66 31.51
C ARG A 408 -13.78 -16.93 32.02
N ARG A 409 -13.14 -17.62 32.95
CA ARG A 409 -13.75 -18.69 33.72
C ARG A 409 -14.70 -18.14 34.77
#